data_6d09c9398999bb93975a7fe0fb95174f
#
_entry.id   6d09c9398999bb93975a7fe0fb95174f
#
_cell.length_a   1.000
_cell.length_b   1.000
_cell.length_c   1.000
_cell.angle_alpha   90.00
_cell.angle_beta   90.00
_cell.angle_gamma   90.00
#
_symmetry.space_group_name_H-M   'P 1'
#
loop_
_entity.id
_entity.type
_entity.pdbx_description
1 polymer ?
#
loop_
_entity_poly.entity_id
_entity_poly.type
_entity_poly.pdbx_seq_one_letter_code
_entity_poly.pdbx_strand_id
1 'polypeptide(L)'
;MDLKKFSNDIFEMSDKLSKNLKEKDVPKLNYVGQQLIGMYRKNLVKINHSILELICASNLISRGFIVEVEKDVSDILVCDIFAKKGGGHIIEIETGFTPPEHAMDTIDYFSARIMSKIARYSQHCSKFSLATPVVGLLPISKIFLLPPSARKKEDVQRIKDLCDRYYKNPPLEYDDILNAHLHSIYLINIDKGFAKELDPQGYVDLTNDLLERSEVKY
;
A
#
# COMPACT_ATOMS: atom_id res chain seq x y z
N MET A 1 -6.78 -1.73 -22.30
CA MET A 1 -6.91 -0.25 -22.43
C MET A 1 -5.80 0.22 -23.36
N ASP A 2 -6.08 1.21 -24.23
CA ASP A 2 -5.09 1.75 -25.15
C ASP A 2 -4.00 2.53 -24.40
N LEU A 3 -2.74 2.38 -24.79
CA LEU A 3 -1.58 3.12 -24.26
C LEU A 3 -1.80 4.64 -24.30
N LYS A 4 -2.42 5.15 -25.38
CA LYS A 4 -2.72 6.57 -25.51
C LYS A 4 -3.64 7.06 -24.39
N LYS A 5 -4.70 6.29 -24.08
CA LYS A 5 -5.61 6.62 -22.98
C LYS A 5 -4.88 6.57 -21.64
N PHE A 6 -4.11 5.49 -21.38
CA PHE A 6 -3.32 5.39 -20.16
C PHE A 6 -2.39 6.61 -19.97
N SER A 7 -1.64 6.97 -21.01
CA SER A 7 -0.72 8.10 -20.94
C SER A 7 -1.45 9.42 -20.68
N ASN A 8 -2.61 9.63 -21.32
CA ASN A 8 -3.41 10.84 -21.11
C ASN A 8 -3.90 10.93 -19.65
N ASP A 9 -4.40 9.81 -19.09
CA ASP A 9 -4.88 9.77 -17.71
C ASP A 9 -3.74 10.07 -16.71
N ILE A 10 -2.53 9.53 -16.94
CA ILE A 10 -1.34 9.84 -16.13
C ILE A 10 -0.93 11.31 -16.24
N PHE A 11 -0.92 11.89 -17.45
CA PHE A 11 -0.58 13.30 -17.65
C PHE A 11 -1.60 14.23 -17.02
N GLU A 12 -2.89 13.96 -17.19
CA GLU A 12 -3.97 14.75 -16.60
C GLU A 12 -3.87 14.75 -15.06
N MET A 13 -3.62 13.58 -14.47
CA MET A 13 -3.42 13.48 -13.03
C MET A 13 -2.14 14.20 -12.58
N SER A 14 -1.03 14.07 -13.33
CA SER A 14 0.23 14.77 -13.02
C SER A 14 0.04 16.29 -13.04
N ASP A 15 -0.67 16.82 -14.03
CA ASP A 15 -0.96 18.26 -14.13
C ASP A 15 -1.82 18.74 -12.97
N LYS A 16 -2.82 17.95 -12.58
CA LYS A 16 -3.66 18.25 -11.41
C LYS A 16 -2.85 18.30 -10.13
N LEU A 17 -1.97 17.32 -9.89
CA LEU A 17 -1.15 17.22 -8.69
C LEU A 17 -0.05 18.29 -8.64
N SER A 18 0.51 18.64 -9.79
CA SER A 18 1.57 19.65 -9.92
C SER A 18 1.14 21.02 -9.40
N LYS A 19 -0.16 21.36 -9.44
CA LYS A 19 -0.68 22.62 -8.91
C LYS A 19 -0.47 22.79 -7.40
N ASN A 20 -0.27 21.69 -6.68
CA ASN A 20 -0.04 21.67 -5.24
C ASN A 20 1.42 21.41 -4.85
N LEU A 21 2.32 21.28 -5.83
CA LEU A 21 3.75 21.05 -5.61
C LEU A 21 4.54 22.37 -5.78
N LYS A 22 5.71 22.41 -5.13
CA LYS A 22 6.70 23.45 -5.43
C LYS A 22 7.25 23.23 -6.84
N GLU A 23 7.57 24.30 -7.55
CA GLU A 23 8.09 24.25 -8.94
C GLU A 23 9.25 23.26 -9.11
N LYS A 24 10.20 23.22 -8.17
CA LYS A 24 11.34 22.30 -8.17
C LYS A 24 10.98 20.81 -8.02
N ASP A 25 9.77 20.49 -7.57
CA ASP A 25 9.33 19.12 -7.32
C ASP A 25 8.46 18.57 -8.47
N VAL A 26 7.93 19.45 -9.34
CA VAL A 26 7.15 19.05 -10.52
C VAL A 26 7.91 18.12 -11.47
N PRO A 27 9.21 18.35 -11.79
CA PRO A 27 9.95 17.41 -12.63
C PRO A 27 10.08 16.01 -12.04
N LYS A 28 10.13 15.88 -10.70
CA LYS A 28 10.20 14.58 -10.02
C LYS A 28 8.90 13.80 -10.19
N LEU A 29 7.74 14.47 -10.05
CA LEU A 29 6.44 13.85 -10.29
C LEU A 29 6.28 13.42 -11.74
N ASN A 30 6.67 14.27 -12.70
CA ASN A 30 6.63 13.96 -14.11
C ASN A 30 7.52 12.74 -14.46
N TYR A 31 8.66 12.60 -13.79
CA TYR A 31 9.52 11.42 -13.94
C TYR A 31 8.81 10.14 -13.47
N VAL A 32 8.14 10.17 -12.33
CA VAL A 32 7.33 9.03 -11.84
C VAL A 32 6.23 8.68 -12.84
N GLY A 33 5.49 9.67 -13.37
CA GLY A 33 4.48 9.43 -14.40
C GLY A 33 5.05 8.78 -15.67
N GLN A 34 6.24 9.21 -16.11
CA GLN A 34 6.91 8.60 -17.26
C GLN A 34 7.35 7.16 -16.98
N GLN A 35 7.82 6.85 -15.77
CA GLN A 35 8.13 5.47 -15.36
C GLN A 35 6.88 4.58 -15.45
N LEU A 36 5.74 5.00 -14.89
CA LEU A 36 4.48 4.26 -14.96
C LEU A 36 4.03 4.01 -16.40
N ILE A 37 4.13 5.02 -17.29
CA ILE A 37 3.83 4.85 -18.72
C ILE A 37 4.77 3.82 -19.37
N GLY A 38 6.07 3.87 -19.04
CA GLY A 38 7.05 2.90 -19.51
C GLY A 38 6.75 1.47 -19.07
N MET A 39 6.32 1.30 -17.82
CA MET A 39 5.95 0.00 -17.25
C MET A 39 4.63 -0.52 -17.83
N TYR A 40 3.65 0.35 -18.07
CA TYR A 40 2.41 -0.05 -18.73
C TYR A 40 2.66 -0.61 -20.13
N ARG A 41 3.60 -0.04 -20.91
CA ARG A 41 4.02 -0.59 -22.23
C ARG A 41 4.52 -2.02 -22.12
N LYS A 42 5.09 -2.41 -20.97
CA LYS A 42 5.59 -3.75 -20.67
C LYS A 42 4.55 -4.66 -20.02
N ASN A 43 3.30 -4.21 -19.88
CA ASN A 43 2.20 -4.89 -19.17
C ASN A 43 2.50 -5.19 -17.69
N LEU A 44 3.32 -4.38 -17.02
CA LEU A 44 3.71 -4.58 -15.62
C LEU A 44 2.74 -3.88 -14.65
N VAL A 45 2.02 -2.85 -15.08
CA VAL A 45 1.12 -2.06 -14.24
C VAL A 45 -0.26 -1.87 -14.84
N LYS A 46 -1.25 -1.50 -14.02
CA LYS A 46 -2.64 -1.22 -14.40
C LYS A 46 -3.03 0.20 -14.01
N ILE A 47 -3.92 0.85 -14.78
CA ILE A 47 -4.26 2.27 -14.58
C ILE A 47 -4.77 2.60 -13.18
N ASN A 48 -5.68 1.81 -12.64
CA ASN A 48 -6.26 2.10 -11.32
C ASN A 48 -5.21 2.12 -10.23
N HIS A 49 -4.21 1.24 -10.32
CA HIS A 49 -3.08 1.18 -9.39
C HIS A 49 -2.15 2.36 -9.61
N SER A 50 -1.75 2.62 -10.87
CA SER A 50 -0.82 3.68 -11.23
C SER A 50 -1.29 5.09 -10.86
N ILE A 51 -2.59 5.36 -10.89
CA ILE A 51 -3.13 6.64 -10.41
C ILE A 51 -2.96 6.78 -8.89
N LEU A 52 -3.15 5.71 -8.13
CA LEU A 52 -2.94 5.71 -6.67
C LEU A 52 -1.45 5.89 -6.33
N GLU A 53 -0.56 5.20 -7.05
CA GLU A 53 0.89 5.37 -6.92
C GLU A 53 1.30 6.81 -7.17
N LEU A 54 0.80 7.43 -8.24
CA LEU A 54 1.13 8.81 -8.61
C LEU A 54 0.69 9.81 -7.54
N ILE A 55 -0.53 9.65 -6.98
CA ILE A 55 -1.03 10.51 -5.90
C ILE A 55 -0.19 10.33 -4.63
N CYS A 56 0.13 9.10 -4.26
CA CYS A 56 0.96 8.81 -3.11
C CYS A 56 2.38 9.36 -3.30
N ALA A 57 2.97 9.15 -4.48
CA ALA A 57 4.27 9.71 -4.84
C ALA A 57 4.30 11.24 -4.75
N SER A 58 3.26 11.93 -5.23
CA SER A 58 3.14 13.38 -5.13
C SER A 58 3.17 13.86 -3.67
N ASN A 59 2.44 13.18 -2.77
CA ASN A 59 2.46 13.47 -1.33
C ASN A 59 3.88 13.32 -0.75
N LEU A 60 4.57 12.24 -1.08
CA LEU A 60 5.93 11.98 -0.60
C LEU A 60 6.95 12.98 -1.16
N ILE A 61 6.86 13.31 -2.45
CA ILE A 61 7.71 14.30 -3.12
C ILE A 61 7.55 15.68 -2.47
N SER A 62 6.31 16.09 -2.17
CA SER A 62 6.04 17.38 -1.49
C SER A 62 6.70 17.47 -0.12
N ARG A 63 6.92 16.35 0.55
CA ARG A 63 7.59 16.19 1.84
C ARG A 63 9.11 16.01 1.72
N GLY A 64 9.63 16.04 0.49
CA GLY A 64 11.07 16.01 0.19
C GLY A 64 11.66 14.61 0.07
N PHE A 65 10.85 13.58 -0.18
CA PHE A 65 11.34 12.24 -0.52
C PHE A 65 11.76 12.16 -1.99
N ILE A 66 12.74 11.29 -2.27
CA ILE A 66 13.00 10.77 -3.62
C ILE A 66 12.17 9.51 -3.75
N VAL A 67 11.39 9.41 -4.84
CA VAL A 67 10.41 8.34 -5.02
C VAL A 67 10.73 7.56 -6.29
N GLU A 68 10.70 6.24 -6.17
CA GLU A 68 10.75 5.26 -7.24
C GLU A 68 9.49 4.41 -7.15
N VAL A 69 8.93 3.98 -8.29
CA VAL A 69 7.76 3.10 -8.35
C VAL A 69 8.16 1.75 -8.92
N GLU A 70 7.41 0.69 -8.57
CA GLU A 70 7.64 -0.67 -9.03
C GLU A 70 9.12 -1.08 -8.88
N LYS A 71 9.65 -0.89 -7.69
CA LYS A 71 11.07 -1.12 -7.41
C LYS A 71 11.33 -2.51 -6.86
N ASP A 72 12.30 -3.20 -7.44
CA ASP A 72 12.84 -4.45 -6.88
C ASP A 72 13.48 -4.16 -5.50
N VAL A 73 13.00 -4.83 -4.47
CA VAL A 73 13.54 -4.77 -3.10
C VAL A 73 14.24 -6.06 -2.70
N SER A 74 13.98 -7.15 -3.44
CA SER A 74 14.73 -8.40 -3.41
C SER A 74 14.58 -9.12 -4.75
N ASP A 75 15.18 -10.29 -4.89
CA ASP A 75 15.11 -11.12 -6.13
C ASP A 75 13.68 -11.54 -6.49
N ILE A 76 12.73 -11.48 -5.54
CA ILE A 76 11.36 -11.97 -5.71
C ILE A 76 10.29 -10.95 -5.29
N LEU A 77 10.68 -9.78 -4.78
CA LEU A 77 9.75 -8.76 -4.30
C LEU A 77 9.96 -7.44 -5.03
N VAL A 78 8.88 -6.96 -5.61
CA VAL A 78 8.77 -5.62 -6.19
C VAL A 78 7.80 -4.84 -5.32
N CYS A 79 8.18 -3.65 -4.87
CA CYS A 79 7.28 -2.79 -4.10
C CYS A 79 6.64 -1.73 -5.00
N ASP A 80 5.37 -1.40 -4.71
CA ASP A 80 4.63 -0.40 -5.47
C ASP A 80 5.34 0.96 -5.42
N ILE A 81 5.76 1.40 -4.22
CA ILE A 81 6.49 2.66 -4.02
C ILE A 81 7.67 2.45 -3.06
N PHE A 82 8.83 2.90 -3.48
CA PHE A 82 10.01 3.05 -2.64
C PHE A 82 10.36 4.54 -2.50
N ALA A 83 10.33 5.06 -1.27
CA ALA A 83 10.65 6.45 -0.98
C ALA A 83 11.89 6.56 -0.08
N LYS A 84 12.80 7.49 -0.39
CA LYS A 84 14.06 7.66 0.33
C LYS A 84 14.21 9.08 0.87
N LYS A 85 14.36 9.17 2.21
CA LYS A 85 14.70 10.42 2.92
C LYS A 85 15.29 10.05 4.28
N GLY A 86 16.61 9.95 4.36
CA GLY A 86 17.32 9.52 5.59
C GLY A 86 17.17 8.02 5.94
N GLY A 87 16.33 7.28 5.21
CA GLY A 87 16.06 5.85 5.34
C GLY A 87 15.12 5.39 4.25
N GLY A 88 14.96 4.06 4.07
CA GLY A 88 14.02 3.47 3.13
C GLY A 88 12.60 3.44 3.68
N HIS A 89 11.62 3.83 2.86
CA HIS A 89 10.19 3.73 3.15
C HIS A 89 9.50 3.01 2.00
N ILE A 90 8.93 1.85 2.27
CA ILE A 90 8.12 1.09 1.31
C ILE A 90 6.66 1.37 1.58
N ILE A 91 5.89 1.63 0.52
CA ILE A 91 4.44 1.75 0.57
C ILE A 91 3.83 0.78 -0.44
N GLU A 92 2.97 -0.10 0.04
CA GLU A 92 2.20 -1.04 -0.77
C GLU A 92 0.75 -0.59 -0.90
N ILE A 93 0.23 -0.55 -2.12
CA ILE A 93 -1.12 -0.09 -2.41
C ILE A 93 -2.08 -1.27 -2.49
N GLU A 94 -3.21 -1.14 -1.79
CA GLU A 94 -4.24 -2.16 -1.75
C GLU A 94 -5.61 -1.58 -2.11
N THR A 95 -6.23 -2.18 -3.13
CA THR A 95 -7.53 -1.74 -3.65
C THR A 95 -8.71 -2.62 -3.22
N GLY A 96 -8.43 -3.68 -2.44
CA GLY A 96 -9.46 -4.62 -1.97
C GLY A 96 -9.90 -5.64 -3.01
N PHE A 97 -9.20 -5.76 -4.16
CA PHE A 97 -9.54 -6.76 -5.17
C PHE A 97 -9.33 -8.17 -4.62
N THR A 98 -10.37 -9.00 -4.73
CA THR A 98 -10.32 -10.44 -4.43
C THR A 98 -10.60 -11.22 -5.70
N PRO A 99 -9.73 -12.19 -6.08
CA PRO A 99 -9.94 -13.01 -7.25
C PRO A 99 -11.16 -13.94 -7.07
N PRO A 100 -11.83 -14.35 -8.19
CA PRO A 100 -13.06 -15.14 -8.13
C PRO A 100 -12.95 -16.47 -7.37
N GLU A 101 -11.78 -17.11 -7.39
CA GLU A 101 -11.50 -18.36 -6.67
C GLU A 101 -11.62 -18.21 -5.14
N HIS A 102 -11.54 -16.98 -4.62
CA HIS A 102 -11.69 -16.65 -3.20
C HIS A 102 -13.01 -15.92 -2.86
N ALA A 103 -14.03 -16.09 -3.71
CA ALA A 103 -15.33 -15.47 -3.50
C ALA A 103 -16.04 -15.93 -2.21
N MET A 104 -15.74 -17.16 -1.75
CA MET A 104 -16.34 -17.76 -0.55
C MET A 104 -15.52 -17.57 0.74
N ASP A 105 -14.27 -17.12 0.62
CA ASP A 105 -13.33 -16.90 1.73
C ASP A 105 -12.63 -15.54 1.63
N THR A 106 -13.33 -14.56 1.08
CA THR A 106 -12.84 -13.21 0.75
C THR A 106 -12.12 -12.53 1.89
N ILE A 107 -12.69 -12.59 3.11
CA ILE A 107 -12.12 -11.90 4.29
C ILE A 107 -10.82 -12.57 4.71
N ASP A 108 -10.78 -13.90 4.79
CA ASP A 108 -9.58 -14.65 5.17
C ASP A 108 -8.46 -14.45 4.13
N TYR A 109 -8.79 -14.55 2.84
CA TYR A 109 -7.85 -14.30 1.75
C TYR A 109 -7.27 -12.88 1.81
N PHE A 110 -8.13 -11.86 1.91
CA PHE A 110 -7.69 -10.47 1.94
C PHE A 110 -6.88 -10.16 3.22
N SER A 111 -7.29 -10.71 4.36
CA SER A 111 -6.53 -10.61 5.61
C SER A 111 -5.14 -11.23 5.49
N ALA A 112 -5.05 -12.45 4.96
CA ALA A 112 -3.77 -13.11 4.71
C ALA A 112 -2.87 -12.29 3.78
N ARG A 113 -3.44 -11.70 2.72
CA ARG A 113 -2.72 -10.83 1.77
C ARG A 113 -2.11 -9.62 2.46
N ILE A 114 -2.90 -8.89 3.26
CA ILE A 114 -2.42 -7.72 3.99
C ILE A 114 -1.31 -8.11 4.98
N MET A 115 -1.53 -9.16 5.77
CA MET A 115 -0.55 -9.63 6.76
C MET A 115 0.73 -10.12 6.12
N SER A 116 0.63 -10.85 4.99
CA SER A 116 1.76 -11.29 4.19
C SER A 116 2.59 -10.11 3.67
N LYS A 117 1.96 -9.06 3.16
CA LYS A 117 2.66 -7.85 2.70
C LYS A 117 3.39 -7.17 3.87
N ILE A 118 2.73 -6.96 5.00
CA ILE A 118 3.37 -6.36 6.18
C ILE A 118 4.61 -7.18 6.59
N ALA A 119 4.48 -8.50 6.69
CA ALA A 119 5.57 -9.37 7.12
C ALA A 119 6.76 -9.38 6.13
N ARG A 120 6.49 -9.47 4.82
CA ARG A 120 7.54 -9.58 3.79
C ARG A 120 8.27 -8.27 3.55
N TYR A 121 7.54 -7.19 3.33
CA TYR A 121 8.14 -5.93 2.88
C TYR A 121 8.77 -5.13 4.01
N SER A 122 8.26 -5.22 5.24
CA SER A 122 8.79 -4.44 6.36
C SER A 122 10.25 -4.75 6.69
N GLN A 123 10.73 -5.94 6.34
CA GLN A 123 12.13 -6.34 6.54
C GLN A 123 13.12 -5.62 5.60
N HIS A 124 12.63 -5.06 4.49
CA HIS A 124 13.46 -4.42 3.46
C HIS A 124 13.53 -2.90 3.60
N CYS A 125 12.96 -2.33 4.67
CA CYS A 125 12.89 -0.88 4.86
C CYS A 125 12.89 -0.49 6.34
N SER A 126 13.21 0.77 6.62
CA SER A 126 13.07 1.33 7.97
C SER A 126 11.63 1.72 8.31
N LYS A 127 10.79 1.93 7.29
CA LYS A 127 9.37 2.25 7.41
C LYS A 127 8.58 1.49 6.37
N PHE A 128 7.61 0.72 6.81
CA PHE A 128 6.65 0.06 5.92
C PHE A 128 5.26 0.66 6.13
N SER A 129 4.57 0.97 5.05
CA SER A 129 3.21 1.52 5.08
C SER A 129 2.33 0.83 4.06
N LEU A 130 1.04 0.84 4.33
CA LEU A 130 0.00 0.46 3.37
C LEU A 130 -0.68 1.72 2.84
N ALA A 131 -1.24 1.64 1.65
CA ALA A 131 -2.07 2.69 1.10
C ALA A 131 -3.35 2.10 0.51
N THR A 132 -4.48 2.80 0.66
CA THR A 132 -5.77 2.35 0.13
C THR A 132 -6.61 3.55 -0.29
N PRO A 133 -7.51 3.40 -1.29
CA PRO A 133 -8.53 4.42 -1.52
C PRO A 133 -9.37 4.69 -0.28
N VAL A 134 -9.85 5.92 -0.11
CA VAL A 134 -10.70 6.31 1.05
C VAL A 134 -11.99 5.49 1.19
N VAL A 135 -12.38 4.78 0.15
CA VAL A 135 -13.53 3.86 0.15
C VAL A 135 -13.14 2.42 0.47
N GLY A 136 -11.84 2.13 0.61
CA GLY A 136 -11.31 0.81 0.93
C GLY A 136 -11.09 0.62 2.43
N LEU A 137 -11.39 -0.59 2.92
CA LEU A 137 -11.08 -0.99 4.29
C LEU A 137 -10.00 -2.06 4.27
N LEU A 138 -8.93 -1.87 5.05
CA LEU A 138 -7.86 -2.84 5.22
C LEU A 138 -8.04 -3.60 6.53
N PRO A 139 -8.07 -4.94 6.51
CA PRO A 139 -8.15 -5.76 7.72
C PRO A 139 -6.80 -5.79 8.44
N ILE A 140 -6.54 -4.79 9.27
CA ILE A 140 -5.29 -4.70 10.04
C ILE A 140 -5.40 -5.53 11.31
N SER A 141 -4.55 -6.54 11.44
CA SER A 141 -4.46 -7.32 12.68
C SER A 141 -3.85 -6.50 13.81
N LYS A 142 -4.49 -6.55 14.99
CA LYS A 142 -4.02 -5.83 16.20
C LYS A 142 -2.58 -6.17 16.60
N ILE A 143 -2.06 -7.33 16.22
CA ILE A 143 -0.68 -7.72 16.50
C ILE A 143 0.34 -6.72 15.89
N PHE A 144 0.05 -6.13 14.73
CA PHE A 144 0.93 -5.16 14.08
C PHE A 144 0.87 -3.75 14.70
N LEU A 145 -0.06 -3.52 15.65
CA LEU A 145 -0.10 -2.33 16.49
C LEU A 145 0.83 -2.46 17.72
N LEU A 146 1.28 -3.68 18.00
CA LEU A 146 2.13 -4.01 19.15
C LEU A 146 3.61 -4.10 18.73
N PRO A 147 4.55 -3.70 19.60
CA PRO A 147 5.95 -3.99 19.39
C PRO A 147 6.20 -5.52 19.44
N PRO A 148 7.23 -6.04 18.74
CA PRO A 148 7.53 -7.48 18.71
C PRO A 148 7.57 -8.15 20.08
N SER A 149 8.14 -7.49 21.09
CA SER A 149 8.25 -7.99 22.47
C SER A 149 6.93 -8.19 23.20
N ALA A 150 5.84 -7.54 22.75
CA ALA A 150 4.50 -7.65 23.33
C ALA A 150 3.58 -8.62 22.56
N ARG A 151 4.06 -9.20 21.46
CA ARG A 151 3.29 -10.14 20.63
C ARG A 151 3.27 -11.53 21.28
N LYS A 152 2.08 -12.09 21.45
CA LYS A 152 1.92 -13.45 21.98
C LYS A 152 2.23 -14.47 20.88
N LYS A 153 2.89 -15.56 21.26
CA LYS A 153 3.26 -16.64 20.33
C LYS A 153 2.06 -17.22 19.58
N GLU A 154 0.96 -17.39 20.29
CA GLU A 154 -0.28 -17.93 19.74
C GLU A 154 -0.88 -17.02 18.66
N ASP A 155 -0.78 -15.71 18.83
CA ASP A 155 -1.29 -14.75 17.85
C ASP A 155 -0.41 -14.71 16.60
N VAL A 156 0.93 -14.77 16.77
CA VAL A 156 1.88 -14.88 15.63
C VAL A 156 1.63 -16.17 14.86
N GLN A 157 1.47 -17.30 15.56
CA GLN A 157 1.22 -18.59 14.92
C GLN A 157 -0.11 -18.59 14.15
N ARG A 158 -1.17 -18.00 14.72
CA ARG A 158 -2.47 -17.88 14.05
C ARG A 158 -2.38 -17.10 12.73
N ILE A 159 -1.60 -16.02 12.71
CA ILE A 159 -1.36 -15.26 11.47
C ILE A 159 -0.56 -16.09 10.47
N LYS A 160 0.48 -16.79 10.93
CA LYS A 160 1.25 -17.68 10.06
C LYS A 160 0.37 -18.75 9.43
N ASP A 161 -0.45 -19.42 10.23
CA ASP A 161 -1.37 -20.47 9.75
C ASP A 161 -2.38 -19.92 8.72
N LEU A 162 -2.85 -18.70 8.93
CA LEU A 162 -3.72 -18.03 7.95
C LEU A 162 -2.97 -17.70 6.66
N CYS A 163 -1.78 -17.12 6.74
CA CYS A 163 -0.98 -16.80 5.56
C CYS A 163 -0.55 -18.04 4.78
N ASP A 164 -0.17 -19.12 5.45
CA ASP A 164 0.26 -20.37 4.82
C ASP A 164 -0.86 -21.08 4.03
N ARG A 165 -2.14 -20.76 4.28
CA ARG A 165 -3.23 -21.27 3.42
C ARG A 165 -3.18 -20.72 2.00
N TYR A 166 -2.73 -19.47 1.84
CA TYR A 166 -2.82 -18.70 0.58
C TYR A 166 -1.45 -18.40 -0.05
N TYR A 167 -0.40 -18.28 0.76
CA TYR A 167 0.94 -17.81 0.34
C TYR A 167 2.03 -18.80 0.72
N LYS A 168 2.21 -19.83 -0.12
CA LYS A 168 3.11 -20.96 0.15
C LYS A 168 4.49 -20.86 -0.50
N ASN A 169 4.68 -19.96 -1.49
CA ASN A 169 5.90 -19.89 -2.27
C ASN A 169 6.40 -18.44 -2.43
N PRO A 170 7.41 -18.04 -1.66
CA PRO A 170 7.93 -18.71 -0.48
C PRO A 170 6.94 -18.62 0.70
N PRO A 171 6.95 -19.56 1.66
CA PRO A 171 6.17 -19.43 2.88
C PRO A 171 6.71 -18.26 3.72
N LEU A 172 5.89 -17.76 4.65
CA LEU A 172 6.34 -16.80 5.66
C LEU A 172 6.97 -17.57 6.83
N GLU A 173 8.11 -17.10 7.30
CA GLU A 173 8.69 -17.62 8.51
C GLU A 173 7.99 -16.98 9.74
N TYR A 174 8.05 -17.68 10.88
CA TYR A 174 7.50 -17.18 12.14
C TYR A 174 8.12 -15.83 12.53
N ASP A 175 9.42 -15.69 12.35
CA ASP A 175 10.18 -14.50 12.69
C ASP A 175 9.86 -13.32 11.76
N ASP A 176 9.44 -13.57 10.51
CA ASP A 176 8.98 -12.54 9.59
C ASP A 176 7.76 -11.81 10.16
N ILE A 177 6.82 -12.57 10.74
CA ILE A 177 5.59 -12.03 11.33
C ILE A 177 5.91 -11.41 12.70
N LEU A 178 6.72 -12.07 13.51
CA LEU A 178 7.10 -11.58 14.83
C LEU A 178 7.77 -10.21 14.77
N ASN A 179 8.67 -10.00 13.80
CA ASN A 179 9.46 -8.79 13.66
C ASN A 179 8.86 -7.75 12.68
N ALA A 180 7.77 -8.09 12.00
CA ALA A 180 7.12 -7.19 11.06
C ALA A 180 6.71 -5.88 11.73
N HIS A 181 6.78 -4.78 10.98
CA HIS A 181 6.34 -3.47 11.48
C HIS A 181 5.47 -2.75 10.46
N LEU A 182 4.45 -2.06 10.96
CA LEU A 182 3.57 -1.19 10.17
C LEU A 182 3.74 0.23 10.69
N HIS A 183 4.25 1.14 9.84
CA HIS A 183 4.54 2.51 10.24
C HIS A 183 3.32 3.41 10.13
N SER A 184 2.60 3.34 9.00
CA SER A 184 1.43 4.18 8.75
C SER A 184 0.53 3.59 7.66
N ILE A 185 -0.66 4.17 7.51
CA ILE A 185 -1.60 3.85 6.44
C ILE A 185 -1.99 5.15 5.74
N TYR A 186 -1.86 5.15 4.40
CA TYR A 186 -2.26 6.26 3.54
C TYR A 186 -3.68 6.05 3.02
N LEU A 187 -4.58 7.01 3.29
CA LEU A 187 -5.89 7.09 2.67
C LEU A 187 -5.81 7.99 1.44
N ILE A 188 -6.06 7.43 0.25
CA ILE A 188 -5.93 8.12 -1.02
C ILE A 188 -7.30 8.55 -1.53
N ASN A 189 -7.48 9.86 -1.75
CA ASN A 189 -8.66 10.41 -2.40
C ASN A 189 -8.31 10.77 -3.85
N ILE A 190 -8.80 9.96 -4.79
CA ILE A 190 -8.51 10.12 -6.22
C ILE A 190 -9.14 11.40 -6.74
N ASP A 191 -10.41 11.68 -6.40
CA ASP A 191 -11.15 12.83 -6.92
C ASP A 191 -10.51 14.15 -6.51
N LYS A 192 -9.98 14.22 -5.29
CA LYS A 192 -9.30 15.40 -4.76
C LYS A 192 -7.79 15.40 -5.03
N GLY A 193 -7.21 14.28 -5.44
CA GLY A 193 -5.78 14.15 -5.72
C GLY A 193 -4.91 14.35 -4.48
N PHE A 194 -5.26 13.75 -3.34
CA PHE A 194 -4.42 13.80 -2.16
C PHE A 194 -4.36 12.46 -1.42
N ALA A 195 -3.29 12.26 -0.64
CA ALA A 195 -3.13 11.16 0.28
C ALA A 195 -2.96 11.69 1.71
N LYS A 196 -3.67 11.10 2.68
CA LYS A 196 -3.58 11.41 4.10
C LYS A 196 -2.93 10.24 4.83
N GLU A 197 -1.82 10.51 5.50
CA GLU A 197 -1.15 9.53 6.36
C GLU A 197 -1.81 9.49 7.74
N LEU A 198 -2.10 8.29 8.23
CA LEU A 198 -2.57 7.99 9.57
C LEU A 198 -1.60 7.02 10.23
N ASP A 199 -1.41 7.11 11.54
CA ASP A 199 -0.79 6.03 12.29
C ASP A 199 -1.72 4.80 12.33
N PRO A 200 -1.18 3.57 12.53
CA PRO A 200 -1.98 2.36 12.43
C PRO A 200 -3.13 2.31 13.45
N GLN A 201 -2.96 2.82 14.66
CA GLN A 201 -4.02 2.85 15.67
C GLN A 201 -5.13 3.81 15.25
N GLY A 202 -4.76 5.02 14.82
CA GLY A 202 -5.73 6.02 14.34
C GLY A 202 -6.53 5.54 13.12
N TYR A 203 -5.91 4.70 12.25
CA TYR A 203 -6.65 4.05 11.16
C TYR A 203 -7.67 3.03 11.68
N VAL A 204 -7.27 2.17 12.62
CA VAL A 204 -8.16 1.15 13.20
C VAL A 204 -9.33 1.81 13.94
N ASP A 205 -9.06 2.86 14.70
CA ASP A 205 -10.11 3.61 15.42
C ASP A 205 -11.11 4.24 14.43
N LEU A 206 -10.60 4.88 13.37
CA LEU A 206 -11.45 5.45 12.31
C LEU A 206 -12.33 4.40 11.63
N THR A 207 -11.79 3.23 11.32
CA THR A 207 -12.55 2.16 10.65
C THR A 207 -13.59 1.55 11.57
N ASN A 208 -13.31 1.39 12.86
CA ASN A 208 -14.27 0.93 13.86
C ASN A 208 -15.42 1.92 13.99
N ASP A 209 -15.14 3.22 14.11
CA ASP A 209 -16.17 4.27 14.17
C ASP A 209 -17.09 4.26 12.93
N LEU A 210 -16.51 4.04 11.75
CA LEU A 210 -17.29 3.94 10.51
C LEU A 210 -18.20 2.72 10.48
N LEU A 211 -17.71 1.56 10.95
CA LEU A 211 -18.49 0.32 11.02
C LEU A 211 -19.62 0.44 12.04
N GLU A 212 -19.36 1.00 13.23
CA GLU A 212 -20.38 1.22 14.26
C GLU A 212 -21.49 2.17 13.79
N ARG A 213 -21.12 3.22 13.04
CA ARG A 213 -22.12 4.16 12.46
C ARG A 213 -22.92 3.56 11.31
N SER A 214 -22.38 2.56 10.62
CA SER A 214 -23.04 1.86 9.52
C SER A 214 -24.01 0.78 10.00
N GLU A 215 -23.95 0.37 11.27
CA GLU A 215 -24.96 -0.50 11.88
C GLU A 215 -26.29 0.25 11.98
N VAL A 216 -27.09 0.14 10.94
CA VAL A 216 -28.48 0.60 10.94
C VAL A 216 -29.24 -0.28 11.94
N LYS A 217 -29.61 0.27 13.08
CA LYS A 217 -30.54 -0.40 13.99
C LYS A 217 -31.89 -0.48 13.28
N TYR A 218 -32.23 -1.69 12.82
CA TYR A 218 -33.59 -2.01 12.36
C TYR A 218 -34.51 -2.20 13.54
#